data_fc57e9d55e5d469d5de47d4b3925e44a
#
_entry.id   fc57e9d55e5d469d5de47d4b3925e44a
#
_cell.length_a   1.000
_cell.length_b   1.000
_cell.length_c   1.000
_cell.angle_alpha   90.00
_cell.angle_beta   90.00
_cell.angle_gamma   90.00
#
_symmetry.space_group_name_H-M   'P 1'
#
loop_
_entity.id
_entity.type
_entity.pdbx_description
1 polymer ?
#
loop_
_entity_poly.entity_id
_entity_poly.type
_entity_poly.pdbx_seq_one_letter_code
_entity_poly.pdbx_strand_id
1 'polypeptide(L)'
;MATNTYESPLSSRYASDEMLYIFSADKKFSTWRRLWVALARAEMELGLPVTQEQVDELEAHITDIDYEKAAQWEKKLRHDVMAHVHTYGELCPKAMPIIHLGATSCYVGDNTDVILMREGLELVRNKLVQVIAKLAKFADEYKALPTLGFTHFQAAQLVTVGKRATLWMNELLMDLEEVEYRISTLKLLGSKGTTGTQASFLELFEGDHEKVKQLEMKIAKEMGFTSFVPVSGQTYSRKMDYNVVSTLAGIAQSASKFATDMRLLCHLKEVEEPFEKNQIGSSAMPYKRNPMRCERICSLARYVIVDVGNPAITTATQWFERTLDDSANKRLSVPEAFLAVDAILNIYLNVASGLIVHPKVIEKHVLEELPFMASENIMMDAVKKGGNR
;
A
#
# COMPACT_ATOMS: atom_id res chain seq x y z
N MET A 1 20.55 10.22 14.93
CA MET A 1 19.51 9.27 15.40
C MET A 1 19.86 8.82 16.82
N ALA A 2 18.87 8.75 17.69
CA ALA A 2 19.09 8.22 19.04
C ALA A 2 19.27 6.69 18.93
N THR A 3 20.42 6.18 19.33
CA THR A 3 20.76 4.74 19.22
C THR A 3 20.32 3.92 20.43
N ASN A 4 19.69 4.55 21.42
CA ASN A 4 19.23 3.96 22.67
C ASN A 4 17.72 3.76 22.75
N THR A 5 17.00 3.91 21.64
CA THR A 5 15.56 3.70 21.51
C THR A 5 15.25 2.71 20.42
N TYR A 6 14.14 1.98 20.57
CA TYR A 6 13.68 1.08 19.52
C TYR A 6 13.19 1.88 18.29
N GLU A 7 13.60 1.43 17.11
CA GLU A 7 13.16 1.93 15.82
C GLU A 7 12.71 0.75 14.94
N SER A 8 11.57 0.88 14.25
CA SER A 8 11.08 -0.17 13.37
C SER A 8 12.04 -0.41 12.20
N PRO A 9 12.43 -1.66 11.90
CA PRO A 9 13.22 -1.96 10.71
C PRO A 9 12.53 -1.56 9.40
N LEU A 10 11.20 -1.46 9.37
CA LEU A 10 10.48 -0.95 8.20
C LEU A 10 10.86 0.48 7.88
N SER A 11 10.99 1.35 8.88
CA SER A 11 11.36 2.76 8.70
C SER A 11 12.86 2.96 8.55
N SER A 12 13.68 2.26 9.33
CA SER A 12 15.12 2.51 9.33
C SER A 12 15.90 1.78 8.24
N ARG A 13 15.29 0.78 7.57
CA ARG A 13 16.06 -0.12 6.70
C ARG A 13 15.37 -0.56 5.42
N TYR A 14 14.05 -0.66 5.37
CA TYR A 14 13.39 -1.39 4.30
C TYR A 14 12.55 -0.52 3.37
N ALA A 15 11.68 0.34 3.89
CA ALA A 15 10.80 1.17 3.07
C ALA A 15 11.55 2.32 2.39
N SER A 16 11.00 2.83 1.29
CA SER A 16 11.52 4.02 0.61
C SER A 16 11.15 5.31 1.34
N ASP A 17 11.94 6.36 1.09
CA ASP A 17 11.69 7.68 1.65
C ASP A 17 10.33 8.24 1.23
N GLU A 18 9.89 7.94 -0.01
CA GLU A 18 8.59 8.37 -0.52
C GLU A 18 7.44 7.76 0.29
N MET A 19 7.49 6.46 0.56
CA MET A 19 6.45 5.79 1.35
C MET A 19 6.50 6.22 2.81
N LEU A 20 7.69 6.39 3.37
CA LEU A 20 7.88 6.91 4.73
C LEU A 20 7.30 8.32 4.87
N TYR A 21 7.48 9.17 3.86
CA TYR A 21 6.90 10.52 3.88
C TYR A 21 5.37 10.50 3.84
N ILE A 22 4.74 9.64 3.03
CA ILE A 22 3.27 9.53 2.95
C ILE A 22 2.67 9.27 4.34
N PHE A 23 3.29 8.43 5.16
CA PHE A 23 2.81 8.10 6.51
C PHE A 23 3.51 8.88 7.64
N SER A 24 4.27 9.92 7.31
CA SER A 24 4.93 10.77 8.28
C SER A 24 3.98 11.70 9.03
N ALA A 25 4.43 12.20 10.17
CA ALA A 25 3.71 13.22 10.92
C ALA A 25 3.53 14.50 10.09
N ASP A 26 4.56 14.94 9.35
CA ASP A 26 4.50 16.13 8.50
C ASP A 26 3.39 16.02 7.45
N LYS A 27 3.31 14.90 6.75
CA LYS A 27 2.28 14.66 5.75
C LYS A 27 0.88 14.58 6.38
N LYS A 28 0.76 13.86 7.50
CA LYS A 28 -0.50 13.72 8.23
C LYS A 28 -1.05 15.07 8.67
N PHE A 29 -0.27 15.84 9.39
CA PHE A 29 -0.77 17.08 10.01
C PHE A 29 -0.89 18.24 9.01
N SER A 30 -0.05 18.30 7.97
CA SER A 30 -0.28 19.23 6.86
C SER A 30 -1.57 18.90 6.09
N THR A 31 -1.92 17.62 5.96
CA THR A 31 -3.21 17.21 5.37
C THR A 31 -4.40 17.60 6.26
N TRP A 32 -4.28 17.51 7.60
CA TRP A 32 -5.30 18.05 8.51
C TRP A 32 -5.52 19.53 8.27
N ARG A 33 -4.46 20.32 8.14
CA ARG A 33 -4.56 21.76 7.88
C ARG A 33 -5.16 22.06 6.52
N ARG A 34 -4.82 21.30 5.48
CA ARG A 34 -5.47 21.39 4.17
C ARG A 34 -6.97 21.11 4.25
N LEU A 35 -7.39 20.13 5.04
CA LEU A 35 -8.81 19.85 5.27
C LEU A 35 -9.52 20.97 6.01
N TRP A 36 -8.87 21.63 6.99
CA TRP A 36 -9.43 22.82 7.65
C TRP A 36 -9.51 24.02 6.70
N VAL A 37 -8.53 24.22 5.83
CA VAL A 37 -8.59 25.26 4.79
C VAL A 37 -9.76 24.99 3.83
N ALA A 38 -9.91 23.75 3.35
CA ALA A 38 -10.99 23.35 2.46
C ALA A 38 -12.37 23.55 3.11
N LEU A 39 -12.50 23.22 4.40
CA LEU A 39 -13.72 23.46 5.17
C LEU A 39 -14.03 24.94 5.25
N ALA A 40 -13.10 25.76 5.74
CA ALA A 40 -13.30 27.20 5.89
C ALA A 40 -13.62 27.90 4.57
N ARG A 41 -12.94 27.53 3.48
CA ARG A 41 -13.21 28.05 2.13
C ARG A 41 -14.62 27.68 1.66
N ALA A 42 -15.02 26.43 1.83
CA ALA A 42 -16.34 25.98 1.43
C ALA A 42 -17.45 26.64 2.26
N GLU A 43 -17.24 26.83 3.56
CA GLU A 43 -18.14 27.55 4.46
C GLU A 43 -18.29 29.02 4.05
N MET A 44 -17.19 29.71 3.74
CA MET A 44 -17.20 31.07 3.23
C MET A 44 -17.99 31.19 1.92
N GLU A 45 -17.69 30.34 0.95
CA GLU A 45 -18.35 30.35 -0.36
C GLU A 45 -19.86 30.05 -0.29
N LEU A 46 -20.31 29.35 0.75
CA LEU A 46 -21.72 29.04 0.99
C LEU A 46 -22.42 30.07 1.89
N GLY A 47 -21.70 31.13 2.30
CA GLY A 47 -22.27 32.28 2.98
C GLY A 47 -22.26 32.24 4.49
N LEU A 48 -21.49 31.37 5.12
CA LEU A 48 -21.21 31.46 6.55
C LEU A 48 -20.26 32.65 6.84
N PRO A 49 -20.22 33.15 8.08
CA PRO A 49 -19.42 34.34 8.45
C PRO A 49 -17.91 33.98 8.56
N VAL A 50 -17.37 33.43 7.51
CA VAL A 50 -15.95 33.17 7.31
C VAL A 50 -15.43 34.16 6.28
N THR A 51 -14.30 34.81 6.55
CA THR A 51 -13.72 35.83 5.65
C THR A 51 -12.59 35.26 4.81
N GLN A 52 -12.33 35.88 3.64
CA GLN A 52 -11.19 35.51 2.79
C GLN A 52 -9.88 35.67 3.55
N GLU A 53 -9.73 36.70 4.38
CA GLU A 53 -8.52 36.92 5.19
C GLU A 53 -8.24 35.76 6.16
N GLN A 54 -9.28 35.14 6.73
CA GLN A 54 -9.15 33.95 7.58
C GLN A 54 -8.70 32.74 6.79
N VAL A 55 -9.27 32.53 5.61
CA VAL A 55 -8.87 31.43 4.72
C VAL A 55 -7.41 31.59 4.27
N ASP A 56 -7.02 32.80 3.85
CA ASP A 56 -5.65 33.11 3.40
C ASP A 56 -4.63 32.90 4.54
N GLU A 57 -4.98 33.29 5.77
CA GLU A 57 -4.13 33.07 6.94
C GLU A 57 -3.92 31.57 7.22
N LEU A 58 -4.97 30.77 7.16
CA LEU A 58 -4.85 29.31 7.28
C LEU A 58 -3.98 28.72 6.17
N GLU A 59 -4.24 29.09 4.93
CA GLU A 59 -3.51 28.55 3.77
C GLU A 59 -2.01 28.86 3.83
N ALA A 60 -1.62 30.06 4.30
CA ALA A 60 -0.24 30.47 4.42
C ALA A 60 0.58 29.60 5.41
N HIS A 61 -0.07 28.92 6.35
CA HIS A 61 0.57 28.19 7.45
C HIS A 61 0.27 26.68 7.45
N ILE A 62 -0.05 26.08 6.29
CA ILE A 62 -0.37 24.65 6.19
C ILE A 62 0.80 23.75 6.69
N THR A 63 2.04 24.14 6.42
CA THR A 63 3.22 23.33 6.73
C THR A 63 3.97 23.77 7.99
N ASP A 64 3.60 24.88 8.60
CA ASP A 64 4.30 25.47 9.76
C ASP A 64 3.85 24.80 11.06
N ILE A 65 4.21 23.54 11.26
CA ILE A 65 3.73 22.73 12.39
C ILE A 65 4.72 22.81 13.55
N ASP A 66 4.28 23.36 14.68
CA ASP A 66 5.02 23.37 15.94
C ASP A 66 4.66 22.13 16.76
N TYR A 67 5.48 21.08 16.63
CA TYR A 67 5.27 19.79 17.30
C TYR A 67 5.44 19.87 18.82
N GLU A 68 6.33 20.72 19.31
CA GLU A 68 6.54 20.88 20.74
C GLU A 68 5.31 21.50 21.39
N LYS A 69 4.76 22.52 20.77
CA LYS A 69 3.54 23.19 21.22
C LYS A 69 2.33 22.26 21.12
N ALA A 70 2.20 21.51 20.03
CA ALA A 70 1.14 20.50 19.87
C ALA A 70 1.21 19.46 20.99
N ALA A 71 2.40 18.96 21.32
CA ALA A 71 2.59 18.01 22.42
C ALA A 71 2.23 18.62 23.81
N GLN A 72 2.53 19.90 24.04
CA GLN A 72 2.15 20.60 25.27
C GLN A 72 0.62 20.70 25.39
N TRP A 73 -0.07 21.08 24.29
CA TRP A 73 -1.52 21.14 24.27
C TRP A 73 -2.15 19.75 24.45
N GLU A 74 -1.64 18.73 23.77
CA GLU A 74 -2.14 17.36 23.92
C GLU A 74 -1.99 16.82 25.34
N LYS A 75 -0.87 17.10 25.99
CA LYS A 75 -0.67 16.77 27.42
C LYS A 75 -1.71 17.42 28.32
N LYS A 76 -2.11 18.65 28.01
CA LYS A 76 -3.11 19.42 28.77
C LYS A 76 -4.54 18.98 28.49
N LEU A 77 -4.88 18.80 27.21
CA LEU A 77 -6.25 18.54 26.75
C LEU A 77 -6.60 17.06 26.66
N ARG A 78 -5.59 16.18 26.58
CA ARG A 78 -5.74 14.74 26.34
C ARG A 78 -6.51 14.43 25.05
N HIS A 79 -6.31 15.27 24.02
CA HIS A 79 -7.01 15.19 22.75
C HIS A 79 -6.12 15.75 21.63
N ASP A 80 -5.70 14.88 20.72
CA ASP A 80 -4.75 15.19 19.64
C ASP A 80 -5.27 16.23 18.64
N VAL A 81 -6.50 16.07 18.14
CA VAL A 81 -7.08 16.99 17.15
C VAL A 81 -7.23 18.39 17.76
N MET A 82 -7.75 18.49 19.00
CA MET A 82 -7.87 19.80 19.67
C MET A 82 -6.54 20.44 19.98
N ALA A 83 -5.50 19.64 20.27
CA ALA A 83 -4.14 20.17 20.44
C ALA A 83 -3.66 20.85 19.14
N HIS A 84 -3.90 20.23 17.98
CA HIS A 84 -3.56 20.82 16.69
C HIS A 84 -4.46 22.00 16.30
N VAL A 85 -5.74 22.01 16.68
CA VAL A 85 -6.63 23.19 16.51
C VAL A 85 -6.05 24.38 17.27
N HIS A 86 -5.69 24.21 18.55
CA HIS A 86 -5.08 25.28 19.34
C HIS A 86 -3.73 25.72 18.78
N THR A 87 -2.86 24.80 18.43
CA THR A 87 -1.55 25.13 17.86
C THR A 87 -1.67 25.91 16.57
N TYR A 88 -2.62 25.53 15.71
CA TYR A 88 -2.89 26.23 14.46
C TYR A 88 -3.53 27.60 14.71
N GLY A 89 -4.48 27.69 15.64
CA GLY A 89 -5.12 28.95 16.02
C GLY A 89 -4.17 29.99 16.62
N GLU A 90 -3.17 29.56 17.40
CA GLU A 90 -2.15 30.48 17.89
C GLU A 90 -1.28 31.07 16.76
N LEU A 91 -1.06 30.30 15.70
CA LEU A 91 -0.37 30.75 14.49
C LEU A 91 -1.26 31.61 13.59
N CYS A 92 -2.57 31.35 13.60
CA CYS A 92 -3.60 31.96 12.77
C CYS A 92 -4.66 32.67 13.66
N PRO A 93 -4.34 33.77 14.34
CA PRO A 93 -5.23 34.37 15.34
C PRO A 93 -6.55 34.91 14.77
N LYS A 94 -6.58 35.36 13.51
CA LYS A 94 -7.81 35.80 12.85
C LYS A 94 -8.74 34.63 12.54
N ALA A 95 -8.17 33.51 12.13
CA ALA A 95 -8.91 32.31 11.79
C ALA A 95 -9.21 31.41 13.00
N MET A 96 -8.59 31.64 14.15
CA MET A 96 -8.77 30.81 15.35
C MET A 96 -10.25 30.49 15.66
N PRO A 97 -11.20 31.42 15.58
CA PRO A 97 -12.61 31.14 15.93
C PRO A 97 -13.32 30.18 14.95
N ILE A 98 -12.79 30.00 13.74
CA ILE A 98 -13.46 29.24 12.67
C ILE A 98 -12.75 27.92 12.33
N ILE A 99 -11.60 27.64 12.95
CA ILE A 99 -10.92 26.36 12.74
C ILE A 99 -11.79 25.23 13.28
N HIS A 100 -12.06 24.23 12.43
CA HIS A 100 -12.85 23.05 12.82
C HIS A 100 -14.35 23.35 13.07
N LEU A 101 -14.88 24.42 12.53
CA LEU A 101 -16.28 24.80 12.72
C LEU A 101 -17.24 23.71 12.22
N GLY A 102 -18.18 23.30 13.04
CA GLY A 102 -19.16 22.24 12.73
C GLY A 102 -18.58 20.81 12.62
N ALA A 103 -17.26 20.66 12.58
CA ALA A 103 -16.62 19.37 12.36
C ALA A 103 -16.37 18.57 13.65
N THR A 104 -16.11 17.29 13.51
CA THR A 104 -15.62 16.40 14.58
C THR A 104 -14.21 15.91 14.27
N SER A 105 -13.55 15.31 15.25
CA SER A 105 -12.16 14.81 15.10
C SER A 105 -11.96 13.90 13.90
N CYS A 106 -12.94 13.06 13.57
CA CYS A 106 -12.87 12.16 12.43
C CYS A 106 -12.95 12.88 11.08
N TYR A 107 -13.39 14.13 11.03
CA TYR A 107 -13.33 14.93 9.81
C TYR A 107 -11.89 15.02 9.28
N VAL A 108 -10.94 15.43 10.12
CA VAL A 108 -9.54 15.48 9.71
C VAL A 108 -8.87 14.11 9.75
N GLY A 109 -9.13 13.30 10.78
CA GLY A 109 -8.48 12.00 10.95
C GLY A 109 -8.81 11.04 9.83
N ASP A 110 -10.08 10.76 9.62
CA ASP A 110 -10.53 9.74 8.67
C ASP A 110 -10.38 10.19 7.20
N ASN A 111 -10.66 11.45 6.87
CA ASN A 111 -10.40 11.95 5.53
C ASN A 111 -8.91 11.92 5.19
N THR A 112 -8.03 12.26 6.13
CA THR A 112 -6.59 12.14 5.94
C THR A 112 -6.17 10.69 5.67
N ASP A 113 -6.65 9.74 6.46
CA ASP A 113 -6.30 8.34 6.28
C ASP A 113 -6.68 7.84 4.88
N VAL A 114 -7.84 8.23 4.34
CA VAL A 114 -8.23 7.89 2.96
C VAL A 114 -7.32 8.53 1.93
N ILE A 115 -6.91 9.79 2.13
CA ILE A 115 -5.99 10.49 1.24
C ILE A 115 -4.63 9.78 1.22
N LEU A 116 -4.08 9.45 2.40
CA LEU A 116 -2.79 8.77 2.50
C LEU A 116 -2.83 7.36 1.93
N MET A 117 -3.90 6.61 2.16
CA MET A 117 -4.10 5.29 1.53
C MET A 117 -4.14 5.38 0.01
N ARG A 118 -4.81 6.38 -0.56
CA ARG A 118 -4.84 6.59 -2.02
C ARG A 118 -3.44 6.90 -2.55
N GLU A 119 -2.73 7.85 -1.95
CA GLU A 119 -1.36 8.21 -2.36
C GLU A 119 -0.40 7.01 -2.23
N GLY A 120 -0.52 6.23 -1.16
CA GLY A 120 0.22 4.99 -0.97
C GLY A 120 -0.06 3.95 -2.06
N LEU A 121 -1.33 3.73 -2.40
CA LEU A 121 -1.73 2.82 -3.50
C LEU A 121 -1.24 3.30 -4.86
N GLU A 122 -1.23 4.60 -5.12
CA GLU A 122 -0.69 5.18 -6.36
C GLU A 122 0.82 4.93 -6.48
N LEU A 123 1.57 5.06 -5.39
CA LEU A 123 3.00 4.72 -5.36
C LEU A 123 3.23 3.22 -5.57
N VAL A 124 2.44 2.37 -4.90
CA VAL A 124 2.47 0.91 -5.07
C VAL A 124 2.18 0.52 -6.52
N ARG A 125 1.12 1.09 -7.13
CA ARG A 125 0.78 0.88 -8.55
C ARG A 125 1.97 1.19 -9.46
N ASN A 126 2.60 2.34 -9.26
CA ASN A 126 3.72 2.77 -10.10
C ASN A 126 4.92 1.80 -10.00
N LYS A 127 5.23 1.29 -8.81
CA LYS A 127 6.28 0.29 -8.61
C LYS A 127 5.91 -1.07 -9.19
N LEU A 128 4.66 -1.49 -9.04
CA LEU A 128 4.14 -2.73 -9.60
C LEU A 128 4.27 -2.75 -11.13
N VAL A 129 3.88 -1.66 -11.80
CA VAL A 129 4.03 -1.50 -13.26
C VAL A 129 5.51 -1.62 -13.68
N GLN A 130 6.43 -1.04 -12.90
CA GLN A 130 7.87 -1.18 -13.19
C GLN A 130 8.37 -2.62 -13.07
N VAL A 131 7.93 -3.36 -12.05
CA VAL A 131 8.27 -4.78 -11.90
C VAL A 131 7.75 -5.60 -13.08
N ILE A 132 6.48 -5.40 -13.46
CA ILE A 132 5.87 -6.08 -14.61
C ILE A 132 6.66 -5.79 -15.89
N ALA A 133 7.03 -4.54 -16.13
CA ALA A 133 7.83 -4.15 -17.31
C ALA A 133 9.22 -4.84 -17.35
N LYS A 134 9.88 -5.02 -16.20
CA LYS A 134 11.16 -5.74 -16.14
C LYS A 134 10.99 -7.24 -16.41
N LEU A 135 9.96 -7.84 -15.85
CA LEU A 135 9.64 -9.25 -16.11
C LEU A 135 9.22 -9.49 -17.57
N ALA A 136 8.49 -8.55 -18.18
CA ALA A 136 8.11 -8.61 -19.59
C ALA A 136 9.34 -8.65 -20.50
N LYS A 137 10.33 -7.76 -20.22
CA LYS A 137 11.60 -7.76 -20.95
C LYS A 137 12.35 -9.08 -20.78
N PHE A 138 12.45 -9.58 -19.55
CA PHE A 138 13.07 -10.87 -19.26
C PHE A 138 12.36 -12.02 -19.96
N ALA A 139 11.03 -12.05 -19.93
CA ALA A 139 10.23 -13.07 -20.60
C ALA A 139 10.45 -13.08 -22.13
N ASP A 140 10.54 -11.92 -22.76
CA ASP A 140 10.81 -11.80 -24.20
C ASP A 140 12.24 -12.25 -24.56
N GLU A 141 13.23 -11.87 -23.74
CA GLU A 141 14.63 -12.26 -23.94
C GLU A 141 14.83 -13.79 -23.90
N TYR A 142 14.14 -14.47 -22.97
CA TYR A 142 14.29 -15.90 -22.75
C TYR A 142 13.11 -16.75 -23.26
N LYS A 143 12.27 -16.21 -24.14
CA LYS A 143 11.09 -16.91 -24.69
C LYS A 143 11.40 -18.17 -25.47
N ALA A 144 12.62 -18.28 -26.03
CA ALA A 144 13.08 -19.42 -26.82
C ALA A 144 14.02 -20.35 -26.07
N LEU A 145 14.37 -20.09 -24.80
CA LEU A 145 15.26 -20.94 -24.02
C LEU A 145 14.47 -22.07 -23.34
N PRO A 146 14.58 -23.34 -23.80
CA PRO A 146 13.90 -24.47 -23.18
C PRO A 146 14.44 -24.72 -21.77
N THR A 147 13.56 -25.11 -20.86
CA THR A 147 13.89 -25.55 -19.51
C THR A 147 12.89 -26.60 -19.04
N LEU A 148 13.25 -27.34 -17.98
CA LEU A 148 12.34 -28.28 -17.36
C LEU A 148 11.15 -27.57 -16.72
N GLY A 149 9.93 -27.95 -17.05
CA GLY A 149 8.74 -27.62 -16.29
C GLY A 149 8.56 -28.62 -15.16
N PHE A 150 8.24 -28.10 -13.96
CA PHE A 150 8.09 -28.93 -12.76
C PHE A 150 6.64 -28.93 -12.28
N THR A 151 6.13 -30.14 -11.98
CA THR A 151 4.94 -30.34 -11.15
C THR A 151 5.33 -31.19 -9.96
N HIS A 152 4.83 -30.87 -8.74
CA HIS A 152 5.25 -31.51 -7.50
C HIS A 152 6.77 -31.48 -7.29
N PHE A 153 7.44 -30.48 -7.87
CA PHE A 153 8.91 -30.36 -7.95
C PHE A 153 9.59 -31.54 -8.64
N GLN A 154 8.88 -32.29 -9.49
CA GLN A 154 9.40 -33.33 -10.37
C GLN A 154 9.35 -32.83 -11.82
N ALA A 155 10.35 -33.21 -12.63
CA ALA A 155 10.38 -32.89 -14.05
C ALA A 155 9.14 -33.49 -14.75
N ALA A 156 8.44 -32.68 -15.54
CA ALA A 156 7.23 -33.09 -16.24
C ALA A 156 7.40 -32.90 -17.75
N GLN A 157 7.16 -31.69 -18.27
CA GLN A 157 7.33 -31.35 -19.68
C GLN A 157 8.24 -30.14 -19.83
N LEU A 158 8.76 -29.92 -21.05
CA LEU A 158 9.51 -28.73 -21.36
C LEU A 158 8.61 -27.48 -21.37
N VAL A 159 9.13 -26.42 -20.84
CA VAL A 159 8.63 -25.06 -20.99
C VAL A 159 9.79 -24.18 -21.45
N THR A 160 9.61 -22.86 -21.48
CA THR A 160 10.73 -21.92 -21.65
C THR A 160 10.94 -21.08 -20.40
N VAL A 161 12.14 -20.58 -20.23
CA VAL A 161 12.45 -19.65 -19.13
C VAL A 161 11.54 -18.42 -19.20
N GLY A 162 11.34 -17.88 -20.40
CA GLY A 162 10.41 -16.75 -20.62
C GLY A 162 8.97 -17.11 -20.28
N LYS A 163 8.47 -18.29 -20.66
CA LYS A 163 7.11 -18.73 -20.30
C LYS A 163 6.95 -18.84 -18.79
N ARG A 164 7.96 -19.30 -18.05
CA ARG A 164 7.91 -19.32 -16.57
C ARG A 164 7.74 -17.91 -16.00
N ALA A 165 8.45 -16.92 -16.55
CA ALA A 165 8.31 -15.53 -16.10
C ALA A 165 6.90 -14.97 -16.37
N THR A 166 6.21 -15.41 -17.38
CA THR A 166 4.81 -14.97 -17.62
C THR A 166 3.83 -15.46 -16.57
N LEU A 167 4.13 -16.55 -15.84
CA LEU A 167 3.32 -16.94 -14.68
C LEU A 167 3.38 -15.90 -13.57
N TRP A 168 4.60 -15.42 -13.25
CA TRP A 168 4.80 -14.36 -12.26
C TRP A 168 4.15 -13.04 -12.68
N MET A 169 4.27 -12.70 -13.97
CA MET A 169 3.64 -11.50 -14.53
C MET A 169 2.11 -11.55 -14.45
N ASN A 170 1.51 -12.71 -14.73
CA ASN A 170 0.05 -12.87 -14.72
C ASN A 170 -0.53 -12.60 -13.33
N GLU A 171 0.13 -13.09 -12.28
CA GLU A 171 -0.28 -12.80 -10.89
C GLU A 171 -0.17 -11.29 -10.57
N LEU A 172 0.93 -10.65 -10.98
CA LEU A 172 1.11 -9.21 -10.77
C LEU A 172 0.12 -8.36 -11.60
N LEU A 173 -0.33 -8.82 -12.76
CA LEU A 173 -1.38 -8.14 -13.54
C LEU A 173 -2.73 -8.21 -12.81
N MET A 174 -3.06 -9.35 -12.20
CA MET A 174 -4.26 -9.45 -11.34
C MET A 174 -4.15 -8.49 -10.15
N ASP A 175 -2.98 -8.40 -9.51
CA ASP A 175 -2.75 -7.45 -8.42
C ASP A 175 -2.88 -6.00 -8.89
N LEU A 176 -2.42 -5.68 -10.11
CA LEU A 176 -2.54 -4.33 -10.68
C LEU A 176 -4.01 -3.95 -10.90
N GLU A 177 -4.82 -4.84 -11.42
CA GLU A 177 -6.27 -4.64 -11.58
C GLU A 177 -6.94 -4.35 -10.22
N GLU A 178 -6.58 -5.10 -9.17
CA GLU A 178 -7.12 -4.89 -7.82
C GLU A 178 -6.66 -3.55 -7.23
N VAL A 179 -5.41 -3.14 -7.43
CA VAL A 179 -4.90 -1.84 -6.97
C VAL A 179 -5.65 -0.70 -7.68
N GLU A 180 -5.80 -0.75 -9.00
CA GLU A 180 -6.52 0.27 -9.76
C GLU A 180 -8.00 0.34 -9.37
N TYR A 181 -8.65 -0.80 -9.20
CA TYR A 181 -10.01 -0.87 -8.68
C TYR A 181 -10.09 -0.22 -7.29
N ARG A 182 -9.14 -0.51 -6.41
CA ARG A 182 -9.14 0.05 -5.06
C ARG A 182 -8.97 1.57 -5.06
N ILE A 183 -8.03 2.10 -5.85
CA ILE A 183 -7.85 3.55 -6.03
C ILE A 183 -9.14 4.19 -6.52
N SER A 184 -9.80 3.60 -7.51
CA SER A 184 -11.04 4.14 -8.10
C SER A 184 -12.24 4.13 -7.16
N THR A 185 -12.26 3.24 -6.17
CA THR A 185 -13.39 3.05 -5.25
C THR A 185 -13.21 3.73 -3.89
N LEU A 186 -12.02 4.26 -3.59
CA LEU A 186 -11.80 5.04 -2.37
C LEU A 186 -12.62 6.32 -2.37
N LYS A 187 -13.32 6.57 -1.26
CA LYS A 187 -14.16 7.74 -1.04
C LYS A 187 -13.80 8.41 0.28
N LEU A 188 -13.82 9.74 0.29
CA LEU A 188 -13.69 10.48 1.55
C LEU A 188 -14.84 10.13 2.51
N LEU A 189 -14.58 10.27 3.82
CA LEU A 189 -15.65 10.29 4.81
C LEU A 189 -16.62 11.44 4.52
N GLY A 190 -16.09 12.58 4.11
CA GLY A 190 -16.82 13.84 3.92
C GLY A 190 -16.97 14.61 5.22
N SER A 191 -17.95 15.50 5.26
CA SER A 191 -18.27 16.36 6.42
C SER A 191 -19.33 15.70 7.32
N LYS A 192 -19.02 14.51 7.86
CA LYS A 192 -19.91 13.81 8.79
C LYS A 192 -19.70 14.29 10.24
N GLY A 193 -20.78 14.28 11.02
CA GLY A 193 -20.76 14.66 12.43
C GLY A 193 -20.48 13.47 13.38
N THR A 194 -20.73 13.69 14.67
CA THR A 194 -20.42 12.76 15.77
C THR A 194 -21.04 11.38 15.64
N THR A 195 -22.17 11.26 14.98
CA THR A 195 -22.90 10.01 14.75
C THR A 195 -23.12 9.70 13.28
N GLY A 196 -22.37 10.37 12.40
CA GLY A 196 -22.48 10.20 10.95
C GLY A 196 -23.59 11.01 10.30
N THR A 197 -24.32 11.81 11.09
CA THR A 197 -25.26 12.82 10.56
C THR A 197 -24.52 14.12 10.25
N GLN A 198 -25.17 15.03 9.52
CA GLN A 198 -24.64 16.37 9.24
C GLN A 198 -25.38 17.44 10.03
N ALA A 199 -25.95 17.09 11.19
CA ALA A 199 -26.82 17.96 11.97
C ALA A 199 -26.17 19.28 12.38
N SER A 200 -24.89 19.27 12.77
CA SER A 200 -24.16 20.51 13.13
C SER A 200 -24.00 21.45 11.93
N PHE A 201 -23.70 20.91 10.76
CA PHE A 201 -23.63 21.72 9.53
C PHE A 201 -25.02 22.21 9.10
N LEU A 202 -26.05 21.37 9.26
CA LEU A 202 -27.43 21.77 8.94
C LEU A 202 -27.89 22.93 9.83
N GLU A 203 -27.49 22.93 11.10
CA GLU A 203 -27.77 24.03 12.02
C GLU A 203 -27.02 25.29 11.62
N LEU A 204 -25.73 25.20 11.25
CA LEU A 204 -24.96 26.35 10.75
C LEU A 204 -25.55 26.96 9.49
N PHE A 205 -26.15 26.16 8.63
CA PHE A 205 -26.86 26.64 7.41
C PHE A 205 -28.35 26.83 7.61
N GLU A 206 -28.83 27.01 8.84
CA GLU A 206 -30.22 27.32 9.18
C GLU A 206 -31.26 26.37 8.54
N GLY A 207 -30.90 25.08 8.41
CA GLY A 207 -31.74 24.05 7.82
C GLY A 207 -31.65 23.89 6.31
N ASP A 208 -30.71 24.55 5.65
CA ASP A 208 -30.50 24.44 4.20
C ASP A 208 -29.72 23.16 3.84
N HIS A 209 -30.44 22.09 3.51
CA HIS A 209 -29.89 20.80 3.11
C HIS A 209 -29.04 20.87 1.83
N GLU A 210 -29.35 21.79 0.91
CA GLU A 210 -28.59 21.89 -0.35
C GLU A 210 -27.20 22.48 -0.09
N LYS A 211 -27.08 23.47 0.79
CA LYS A 211 -25.79 24.00 1.22
C LYS A 211 -24.93 22.96 1.91
N VAL A 212 -25.52 22.09 2.76
CA VAL A 212 -24.80 21.00 3.41
C VAL A 212 -24.24 20.00 2.39
N LYS A 213 -25.01 19.64 1.36
CA LYS A 213 -24.52 18.78 0.26
C LYS A 213 -23.42 19.46 -0.55
N GLN A 214 -23.58 20.76 -0.85
CA GLN A 214 -22.57 21.52 -1.57
C GLN A 214 -21.27 21.67 -0.78
N LEU A 215 -21.35 21.84 0.55
CA LEU A 215 -20.18 21.86 1.43
C LEU A 215 -19.33 20.59 1.24
N GLU A 216 -19.96 19.44 1.36
CA GLU A 216 -19.30 18.15 1.24
C GLU A 216 -18.68 17.94 -0.15
N MET A 217 -19.41 18.32 -1.22
CA MET A 217 -18.90 18.23 -2.59
C MET A 217 -17.71 19.17 -2.85
N LYS A 218 -17.73 20.38 -2.31
CA LYS A 218 -16.64 21.35 -2.44
C LYS A 218 -15.36 20.82 -1.77
N ILE A 219 -15.47 20.33 -0.54
CA ILE A 219 -14.35 19.70 0.19
C ILE A 219 -13.79 18.52 -0.60
N ALA A 220 -14.64 17.61 -1.06
CA ALA A 220 -14.20 16.45 -1.82
C ALA A 220 -13.42 16.85 -3.09
N LYS A 221 -13.96 17.81 -3.85
CA LYS A 221 -13.32 18.33 -5.07
C LYS A 221 -11.96 18.97 -4.78
N GLU A 222 -11.86 19.78 -3.74
CA GLU A 222 -10.60 20.44 -3.35
C GLU A 222 -9.52 19.42 -2.93
N MET A 223 -9.93 18.33 -2.29
CA MET A 223 -9.05 17.22 -1.93
C MET A 223 -8.79 16.23 -3.07
N GLY A 224 -9.30 16.52 -4.28
CA GLY A 224 -9.08 15.71 -5.48
C GLY A 224 -9.88 14.40 -5.51
N PHE A 225 -11.06 14.38 -4.86
CA PHE A 225 -12.00 13.27 -4.91
C PHE A 225 -13.28 13.67 -5.63
N THR A 226 -13.91 12.68 -6.25
CA THR A 226 -15.17 12.85 -6.97
C THR A 226 -16.39 12.49 -6.14
N SER A 227 -16.18 11.85 -4.99
CA SER A 227 -17.26 11.34 -4.15
C SER A 227 -16.83 11.14 -2.69
N PHE A 228 -17.82 10.99 -1.82
CA PHE A 228 -17.69 10.67 -0.41
C PHE A 228 -18.61 9.50 -0.06
N VAL A 229 -18.42 8.89 1.11
CA VAL A 229 -19.28 7.81 1.56
C VAL A 229 -20.70 8.33 1.81
N PRO A 230 -21.74 7.68 1.28
CA PRO A 230 -23.11 8.16 1.42
C PRO A 230 -23.67 7.96 2.83
N VAL A 231 -23.19 6.92 3.53
CA VAL A 231 -23.63 6.55 4.88
C VAL A 231 -22.42 6.15 5.71
N SER A 232 -22.35 6.68 6.93
CA SER A 232 -21.29 6.34 7.88
C SER A 232 -21.79 6.52 9.32
N GLY A 233 -21.06 5.98 10.29
CA GLY A 233 -21.07 6.48 11.66
C GLY A 233 -20.21 7.73 11.78
N GLN A 234 -19.60 7.96 12.93
CA GLN A 234 -18.61 9.02 13.11
C GLN A 234 -17.39 8.82 12.19
N THR A 235 -17.06 7.57 11.86
CA THR A 235 -15.96 7.15 11.01
C THR A 235 -16.48 6.54 9.72
N TYR A 236 -15.63 6.49 8.68
CA TYR A 236 -15.91 5.58 7.57
C TYR A 236 -15.85 4.12 8.06
N SER A 237 -16.52 3.23 7.33
CA SER A 237 -16.48 1.79 7.67
C SER A 237 -15.05 1.27 7.64
N ARG A 238 -14.57 0.70 8.73
CA ARG A 238 -13.22 0.08 8.81
C ARG A 238 -13.02 -1.08 7.84
N LYS A 239 -14.09 -1.50 7.17
CA LYS A 239 -14.01 -2.41 6.03
C LYS A 239 -13.20 -1.81 4.85
N MET A 240 -13.10 -0.49 4.74
CA MET A 240 -12.22 0.15 3.76
C MET A 240 -10.75 -0.16 4.06
N ASP A 241 -10.32 -0.10 5.32
CA ASP A 241 -8.96 -0.47 5.74
C ASP A 241 -8.67 -1.93 5.41
N TYR A 242 -9.61 -2.83 5.74
CA TYR A 242 -9.51 -4.24 5.37
C TYR A 242 -9.34 -4.44 3.86
N ASN A 243 -10.14 -3.78 3.07
CA ASN A 243 -10.07 -3.88 1.61
C ASN A 243 -8.70 -3.41 1.07
N VAL A 244 -8.16 -2.33 1.60
CA VAL A 244 -6.84 -1.80 1.22
C VAL A 244 -5.73 -2.78 1.63
N VAL A 245 -5.69 -3.19 2.89
CA VAL A 245 -4.65 -4.11 3.39
C VAL A 245 -4.76 -5.48 2.71
N SER A 246 -5.97 -5.96 2.39
CA SER A 246 -6.19 -7.19 1.62
C SER A 246 -5.62 -7.10 0.20
N THR A 247 -5.78 -5.96 -0.48
CA THR A 247 -5.16 -5.70 -1.79
C THR A 247 -3.62 -5.74 -1.69
N LEU A 248 -3.04 -5.11 -0.66
CA LEU A 248 -1.60 -5.16 -0.40
C LEU A 248 -1.11 -6.58 -0.11
N ALA A 249 -1.90 -7.38 0.59
CA ALA A 249 -1.57 -8.78 0.87
C ALA A 249 -1.61 -9.66 -0.40
N GLY A 250 -2.44 -9.34 -1.38
CA GLY A 250 -2.41 -9.98 -2.71
C GLY A 250 -1.04 -9.81 -3.36
N ILE A 251 -0.54 -8.58 -3.43
CA ILE A 251 0.81 -8.29 -3.96
C ILE A 251 1.89 -9.07 -3.19
N ALA A 252 1.78 -9.12 -1.87
CA ALA A 252 2.72 -9.86 -1.03
C ALA A 252 2.69 -11.36 -1.34
N GLN A 253 1.53 -11.95 -1.63
CA GLN A 253 1.40 -13.36 -2.04
C GLN A 253 2.12 -13.60 -3.37
N SER A 254 1.85 -12.80 -4.40
CA SER A 254 2.49 -12.91 -5.72
C SER A 254 4.01 -12.75 -5.63
N ALA A 255 4.48 -11.77 -4.86
CA ALA A 255 5.91 -11.56 -4.62
C ALA A 255 6.57 -12.73 -3.87
N SER A 256 5.89 -13.30 -2.88
CA SER A 256 6.37 -14.48 -2.15
C SER A 256 6.46 -15.71 -3.05
N LYS A 257 5.49 -15.90 -3.94
CA LYS A 257 5.51 -17.00 -4.93
C LYS A 257 6.70 -16.86 -5.87
N PHE A 258 6.90 -15.69 -6.47
CA PHE A 258 8.08 -15.39 -7.29
C PHE A 258 9.38 -15.67 -6.52
N ALA A 259 9.51 -15.13 -5.32
CA ALA A 259 10.73 -15.27 -4.52
C ALA A 259 11.01 -16.72 -4.10
N THR A 260 9.97 -17.51 -3.86
CA THR A 260 10.08 -18.94 -3.59
C THR A 260 10.59 -19.70 -4.82
N ASP A 261 10.01 -19.45 -6.00
CA ASP A 261 10.48 -20.05 -7.25
C ASP A 261 11.94 -19.68 -7.51
N MET A 262 12.33 -18.43 -7.31
CA MET A 262 13.71 -17.96 -7.46
C MET A 262 14.66 -18.69 -6.52
N ARG A 263 14.29 -18.92 -5.27
CA ARG A 263 15.11 -19.68 -4.30
C ARG A 263 15.32 -21.13 -4.76
N LEU A 264 14.29 -21.75 -5.33
CA LEU A 264 14.38 -23.09 -5.91
C LEU A 264 15.26 -23.11 -7.18
N LEU A 265 15.11 -22.10 -8.06
CA LEU A 265 15.94 -21.96 -9.25
C LEU A 265 17.42 -21.68 -8.91
N CYS A 266 17.68 -20.90 -7.87
CA CYS A 266 19.04 -20.71 -7.34
C CYS A 266 19.65 -22.02 -6.81
N HIS A 267 18.84 -22.86 -6.15
CA HIS A 267 19.28 -24.20 -5.70
C HIS A 267 19.66 -25.07 -6.90
N LEU A 268 18.87 -25.05 -7.98
CA LEU A 268 19.17 -25.76 -9.22
C LEU A 268 20.33 -25.13 -10.00
N LYS A 269 20.81 -23.95 -9.63
CA LYS A 269 21.83 -23.16 -10.34
C LYS A 269 21.43 -22.78 -11.76
N GLU A 270 20.14 -22.68 -12.03
CA GLU A 270 19.58 -22.34 -13.35
C GLU A 270 19.41 -20.83 -13.52
N VAL A 271 18.87 -20.17 -12.48
CA VAL A 271 18.68 -18.71 -12.44
C VAL A 271 19.05 -18.22 -11.05
N GLU A 272 19.78 -17.13 -10.99
CA GLU A 272 20.20 -16.48 -9.74
C GLU A 272 19.68 -15.04 -9.68
N GLU A 273 19.51 -14.53 -8.44
CA GLU A 273 19.30 -13.09 -8.22
C GLU A 273 20.60 -12.30 -8.50
N PRO A 274 20.50 -10.98 -8.78
CA PRO A 274 21.69 -10.16 -9.05
C PRO A 274 22.68 -10.22 -7.86
N PHE A 275 23.97 -10.29 -8.21
CA PHE A 275 25.05 -10.32 -7.23
C PHE A 275 26.01 -9.17 -7.50
N GLU A 276 26.15 -8.26 -6.55
CA GLU A 276 26.98 -7.06 -6.73
C GLU A 276 28.46 -7.37 -6.54
N LYS A 277 29.33 -6.61 -7.20
CA LYS A 277 30.78 -6.83 -7.23
C LYS A 277 31.42 -6.95 -5.84
N ASN A 278 30.92 -6.20 -4.88
CA ASN A 278 31.44 -6.16 -3.52
C ASN A 278 30.53 -6.91 -2.51
N GLN A 279 29.53 -7.62 -3.00
CA GLN A 279 28.57 -8.34 -2.13
C GLN A 279 29.25 -9.58 -1.56
N ILE A 280 29.06 -9.82 -0.26
CA ILE A 280 29.47 -11.06 0.40
C ILE A 280 28.26 -11.98 0.49
N GLY A 281 28.28 -13.10 -0.21
CA GLY A 281 27.20 -14.09 -0.20
C GLY A 281 27.20 -14.99 1.04
N SER A 282 28.38 -15.20 1.64
CA SER A 282 28.57 -16.02 2.85
C SER A 282 29.82 -15.55 3.57
N SER A 283 29.75 -15.44 4.89
CA SER A 283 30.91 -15.10 5.74
C SER A 283 31.95 -16.20 5.82
N ALA A 284 31.57 -17.46 5.55
CA ALA A 284 32.44 -18.65 5.67
C ALA A 284 32.90 -19.21 4.33
N MET A 285 32.09 -19.12 3.28
CA MET A 285 32.34 -19.74 1.97
C MET A 285 32.21 -18.69 0.85
N PRO A 286 33.33 -18.18 0.31
CA PRO A 286 33.31 -17.06 -0.66
C PRO A 286 32.54 -17.35 -1.96
N TYR A 287 32.44 -18.61 -2.40
CA TYR A 287 31.74 -19.02 -3.61
C TYR A 287 30.22 -19.12 -3.43
N LYS A 288 29.71 -19.10 -2.20
CA LYS A 288 28.29 -19.33 -1.88
C LYS A 288 27.48 -18.07 -2.12
N ARG A 289 26.54 -18.16 -3.06
CA ARG A 289 25.60 -17.07 -3.40
C ARG A 289 24.23 -17.40 -2.83
N ASN A 290 23.90 -16.81 -1.70
CA ASN A 290 22.59 -17.00 -1.07
C ASN A 290 21.56 -16.07 -1.70
N PRO A 291 20.32 -16.53 -1.97
CA PRO A 291 19.23 -15.68 -2.50
C PRO A 291 18.61 -14.80 -1.40
N MET A 292 19.43 -13.93 -0.78
CA MET A 292 19.05 -13.17 0.40
C MET A 292 17.95 -12.14 0.12
N ARG A 293 17.88 -11.61 -1.10
CA ARG A 293 16.82 -10.68 -1.50
C ARG A 293 15.48 -11.39 -1.59
N CYS A 294 15.44 -12.55 -2.22
CA CYS A 294 14.24 -13.38 -2.29
C CYS A 294 13.81 -13.91 -0.92
N GLU A 295 14.74 -14.27 -0.05
CA GLU A 295 14.43 -14.63 1.34
C GLU A 295 13.79 -13.48 2.11
N ARG A 296 14.26 -12.24 1.91
CA ARG A 296 13.69 -11.03 2.51
C ARG A 296 12.29 -10.75 1.97
N ILE A 297 12.06 -10.90 0.67
CA ILE A 297 10.70 -10.80 0.10
C ILE A 297 9.75 -11.77 0.79
N CYS A 298 10.12 -13.06 0.90
CA CYS A 298 9.29 -14.07 1.56
C CYS A 298 8.99 -13.71 3.03
N SER A 299 9.98 -13.16 3.73
CA SER A 299 9.84 -12.81 5.15
C SER A 299 8.92 -11.60 5.37
N LEU A 300 9.08 -10.53 4.58
CA LEU A 300 8.21 -9.37 4.63
C LEU A 300 6.78 -9.69 4.15
N ALA A 301 6.64 -10.55 3.15
CA ALA A 301 5.34 -10.99 2.64
C ALA A 301 4.50 -11.69 3.71
N ARG A 302 5.11 -12.56 4.54
CA ARG A 302 4.39 -13.19 5.67
C ARG A 302 3.84 -12.15 6.64
N TYR A 303 4.60 -11.09 6.92
CA TYR A 303 4.15 -10.02 7.79
C TYR A 303 2.85 -9.38 7.25
N VAL A 304 2.84 -8.98 5.98
CA VAL A 304 1.68 -8.35 5.34
C VAL A 304 0.48 -9.30 5.27
N ILE A 305 0.70 -10.56 4.89
CA ILE A 305 -0.37 -11.57 4.77
C ILE A 305 -1.06 -11.80 6.13
N VAL A 306 -0.30 -11.86 7.21
CA VAL A 306 -0.86 -12.05 8.57
C VAL A 306 -1.54 -10.78 9.06
N ASP A 307 -1.01 -9.60 8.70
CA ASP A 307 -1.54 -8.30 9.12
C ASP A 307 -2.99 -8.05 8.67
N VAL A 308 -3.47 -8.69 7.59
CA VAL A 308 -4.87 -8.63 7.14
C VAL A 308 -5.88 -8.98 8.25
N GLY A 309 -5.47 -9.83 9.20
CA GLY A 309 -6.29 -10.17 10.35
C GLY A 309 -6.63 -8.97 11.24
N ASN A 310 -5.74 -7.98 11.33
CA ASN A 310 -5.96 -6.77 12.13
C ASN A 310 -7.18 -5.97 11.66
N PRO A 311 -7.24 -5.44 10.44
CA PRO A 311 -8.41 -4.69 9.99
C PRO A 311 -9.66 -5.56 9.82
N ALA A 312 -9.52 -6.87 9.56
CA ALA A 312 -10.65 -7.79 9.50
C ALA A 312 -11.39 -7.89 10.86
N ILE A 313 -10.63 -8.11 11.94
CA ILE A 313 -11.17 -8.19 13.30
C ILE A 313 -11.68 -6.82 13.74
N THR A 314 -10.91 -5.76 13.50
CA THR A 314 -11.31 -4.38 13.83
C THR A 314 -12.66 -4.03 13.20
N THR A 315 -12.87 -4.36 11.92
CA THR A 315 -14.17 -4.13 11.26
C THR A 315 -15.31 -4.89 11.91
N ALA A 316 -15.08 -6.15 12.29
CA ALA A 316 -16.09 -7.03 12.83
C ALA A 316 -16.52 -6.67 14.28
N THR A 317 -15.67 -5.93 14.99
CA THR A 317 -15.89 -5.60 16.41
C THR A 317 -16.31 -4.15 16.67
N GLN A 318 -16.53 -3.34 15.61
CA GLN A 318 -17.04 -1.97 15.78
C GLN A 318 -18.46 -1.96 16.36
N TRP A 319 -18.73 -0.96 17.21
CA TRP A 319 -20.03 -0.78 17.86
C TRP A 319 -20.78 0.42 17.31
N PHE A 320 -22.04 0.23 16.94
CA PHE A 320 -22.94 1.30 16.53
C PHE A 320 -22.24 2.35 15.64
N GLU A 321 -22.25 3.62 16.04
CA GLU A 321 -21.69 4.73 15.28
C GLU A 321 -20.21 4.98 15.57
N ARG A 322 -19.67 4.46 16.69
CA ARG A 322 -18.25 4.61 17.07
C ARG A 322 -17.85 3.72 18.23
N THR A 323 -16.69 3.08 18.11
CA THR A 323 -15.84 2.65 19.23
C THR A 323 -14.41 3.09 18.94
N LEU A 324 -13.56 3.23 19.96
CA LEU A 324 -12.19 3.76 19.82
C LEU A 324 -11.13 2.65 19.71
N ASP A 325 -11.49 1.38 19.83
CA ASP A 325 -10.57 0.26 19.78
C ASP A 325 -9.90 0.05 18.41
N ASP A 326 -10.45 0.64 17.35
CA ASP A 326 -9.87 0.69 16.03
C ASP A 326 -8.59 1.53 15.97
N SER A 327 -8.53 2.61 16.75
CA SER A 327 -7.57 3.70 16.56
C SER A 327 -6.11 3.26 16.69
N ALA A 328 -5.75 2.59 17.77
CA ALA A 328 -4.36 2.15 17.99
C ALA A 328 -3.97 1.05 16.99
N ASN A 329 -4.84 0.07 16.75
CA ASN A 329 -4.57 -1.01 15.81
C ASN A 329 -4.36 -0.49 14.38
N LYS A 330 -5.25 0.39 13.91
CA LYS A 330 -5.18 0.97 12.56
C LYS A 330 -3.90 1.81 12.34
N ARG A 331 -3.44 2.53 13.36
CA ARG A 331 -2.21 3.34 13.30
C ARG A 331 -0.93 2.49 13.10
N LEU A 332 -1.00 1.20 13.41
CA LEU A 332 0.07 0.24 13.17
C LEU A 332 -0.16 -0.52 11.87
N SER A 333 -1.27 -1.24 11.78
CA SER A 333 -1.53 -2.20 10.71
C SER A 333 -1.55 -1.56 9.31
N VAL A 334 -2.21 -0.43 9.11
CA VAL A 334 -2.33 0.17 7.79
C VAL A 334 -1.00 0.74 7.28
N PRO A 335 -0.29 1.63 8.00
CA PRO A 335 1.00 2.14 7.54
C PRO A 335 2.04 1.05 7.34
N GLU A 336 2.16 0.11 8.27
CA GLU A 336 3.17 -0.94 8.20
C GLU A 336 2.94 -1.91 7.04
N ALA A 337 1.69 -2.18 6.65
CA ALA A 337 1.37 -2.93 5.44
C ALA A 337 1.91 -2.22 4.19
N PHE A 338 1.70 -0.90 4.07
CA PHE A 338 2.24 -0.11 2.96
C PHE A 338 3.77 -0.08 2.95
N LEU A 339 4.40 0.17 4.10
CA LEU A 339 5.86 0.19 4.22
C LEU A 339 6.48 -1.16 3.84
N ALA A 340 5.87 -2.26 4.27
CA ALA A 340 6.36 -3.59 3.97
C ALA A 340 6.18 -3.95 2.48
N VAL A 341 5.04 -3.63 1.86
CA VAL A 341 4.81 -3.86 0.42
C VAL A 341 5.72 -2.98 -0.44
N ASP A 342 5.93 -1.74 -0.04
CA ASP A 342 6.90 -0.85 -0.69
C ASP A 342 8.31 -1.47 -0.70
N ALA A 343 8.77 -1.96 0.44
CA ALA A 343 10.04 -2.67 0.58
C ALA A 343 10.10 -3.93 -0.32
N ILE A 344 9.03 -4.73 -0.33
CA ILE A 344 8.91 -5.91 -1.19
C ILE A 344 9.08 -5.53 -2.66
N LEU A 345 8.35 -4.51 -3.14
CA LEU A 345 8.37 -4.10 -4.54
C LEU A 345 9.72 -3.51 -4.95
N ASN A 346 10.41 -2.78 -4.06
CA ASN A 346 11.76 -2.27 -4.31
C ASN A 346 12.76 -3.42 -4.47
N ILE A 347 12.68 -4.43 -3.61
CA ILE A 347 13.55 -5.61 -3.71
C ILE A 347 13.19 -6.41 -4.97
N TYR A 348 11.91 -6.61 -5.26
CA TYR A 348 11.45 -7.32 -6.43
C TYR A 348 11.92 -6.64 -7.72
N LEU A 349 11.81 -5.32 -7.80
CA LEU A 349 12.31 -4.53 -8.93
C LEU A 349 13.81 -4.70 -9.13
N ASN A 350 14.59 -4.69 -8.04
CA ASN A 350 16.03 -4.94 -8.09
C ASN A 350 16.33 -6.34 -8.63
N VAL A 351 15.68 -7.37 -8.10
CA VAL A 351 15.86 -8.76 -8.53
C VAL A 351 15.46 -8.95 -9.99
N ALA A 352 14.26 -8.49 -10.38
CA ALA A 352 13.75 -8.63 -11.76
C ALA A 352 14.60 -7.86 -12.79
N SER A 353 15.31 -6.82 -12.38
CA SER A 353 16.19 -6.02 -13.23
C SER A 353 17.54 -6.67 -13.51
N GLY A 354 17.93 -7.69 -12.77
CA GLY A 354 19.29 -8.26 -12.83
C GLY A 354 19.36 -9.79 -12.69
N LEU A 355 18.30 -10.52 -13.06
CA LEU A 355 18.29 -11.98 -13.06
C LEU A 355 19.43 -12.54 -13.90
N ILE A 356 20.16 -13.49 -13.36
CA ILE A 356 21.30 -14.16 -14.02
C ILE A 356 20.86 -15.56 -14.43
N VAL A 357 20.81 -15.83 -15.72
CA VAL A 357 20.42 -17.14 -16.28
C VAL A 357 21.68 -17.91 -16.66
N HIS A 358 21.70 -19.21 -16.39
CA HIS A 358 22.80 -20.14 -16.72
C HIS A 358 22.35 -21.16 -17.79
N PRO A 359 22.34 -20.82 -19.10
CA PRO A 359 21.77 -21.65 -20.16
C PRO A 359 22.40 -23.06 -20.25
N LYS A 360 23.72 -23.17 -20.02
CA LYS A 360 24.42 -24.47 -20.06
C LYS A 360 24.03 -25.41 -18.92
N VAL A 361 23.69 -24.86 -17.74
CA VAL A 361 23.19 -25.66 -16.62
C VAL A 361 21.79 -26.14 -16.93
N ILE A 362 20.94 -25.26 -17.46
CA ILE A 362 19.57 -25.61 -17.91
C ILE A 362 19.62 -26.70 -18.97
N GLU A 363 20.46 -26.54 -20.02
CA GLU A 363 20.64 -27.53 -21.08
C GLU A 363 21.04 -28.91 -20.53
N LYS A 364 22.00 -28.95 -19.58
CA LYS A 364 22.42 -30.19 -18.93
C LYS A 364 21.25 -30.89 -18.24
N HIS A 365 20.46 -30.16 -17.43
CA HIS A 365 19.31 -30.74 -16.74
C HIS A 365 18.22 -31.21 -17.72
N VAL A 366 17.98 -30.45 -18.79
CA VAL A 366 17.05 -30.89 -19.86
C VAL A 366 17.50 -32.19 -20.49
N LEU A 367 18.80 -32.33 -20.86
CA LEU A 367 19.31 -33.51 -21.52
C LEU A 367 19.29 -34.76 -20.60
N GLU A 368 19.46 -34.59 -19.31
CA GLU A 368 19.35 -35.68 -18.33
C GLU A 368 17.93 -36.27 -18.25
N GLU A 369 16.90 -35.45 -18.38
CA GLU A 369 15.48 -35.84 -18.26
C GLU A 369 14.78 -36.13 -19.60
N LEU A 370 15.34 -35.64 -20.70
CA LEU A 370 14.71 -35.69 -22.03
C LEU A 370 14.30 -37.08 -22.49
N PRO A 371 15.13 -38.15 -22.29
CA PRO A 371 14.76 -39.52 -22.67
C PRO A 371 13.47 -39.99 -22.00
N PHE A 372 13.25 -39.63 -20.75
CA PHE A 372 12.08 -40.04 -19.97
C PHE A 372 10.83 -39.25 -20.35
N MET A 373 10.97 -37.98 -20.77
CA MET A 373 9.87 -37.14 -21.26
C MET A 373 9.26 -37.66 -22.55
N ALA A 374 10.05 -38.35 -23.37
CA ALA A 374 9.55 -38.98 -24.62
C ALA A 374 8.50 -40.08 -24.39
N SER A 375 8.40 -40.61 -23.16
CA SER A 375 7.48 -41.68 -22.81
C SER A 375 6.01 -41.34 -23.09
N GLU A 376 5.59 -40.11 -22.88
CA GLU A 376 4.24 -39.61 -23.19
C GLU A 376 3.96 -39.67 -24.73
N ASN A 377 4.90 -39.21 -25.55
CA ASN A 377 4.82 -39.25 -26.99
C ASN A 377 4.76 -40.68 -27.49
N ILE A 378 5.56 -41.57 -26.90
CA ILE A 378 5.55 -43.02 -27.23
C ILE A 378 4.18 -43.63 -26.92
N MET A 379 3.62 -43.34 -25.75
CA MET A 379 2.26 -43.80 -25.38
C MET A 379 1.20 -43.30 -26.32
N MET A 380 1.23 -42.02 -26.69
CA MET A 380 0.26 -41.43 -27.64
C MET A 380 0.37 -42.06 -29.05
N ASP A 381 1.60 -42.30 -29.51
CA ASP A 381 1.81 -42.97 -30.81
C ASP A 381 1.36 -44.44 -30.79
N ALA A 382 1.53 -45.13 -29.66
CA ALA A 382 0.99 -46.48 -29.49
C ALA A 382 -0.53 -46.52 -29.58
N VAL A 383 -1.22 -45.55 -28.94
CA VAL A 383 -2.68 -45.41 -29.01
C VAL A 383 -3.14 -45.12 -30.45
N LYS A 384 -2.46 -44.20 -31.16
CA LYS A 384 -2.75 -43.92 -32.59
C LYS A 384 -2.61 -45.14 -33.47
N LYS A 385 -1.79 -46.11 -33.09
CA LYS A 385 -1.59 -47.39 -33.81
C LYS A 385 -2.46 -48.54 -33.29
N GLY A 386 -3.48 -48.23 -32.48
CA GLY A 386 -4.47 -49.18 -31.97
C GLY A 386 -4.11 -49.87 -30.65
N GLY A 387 -3.07 -49.41 -29.97
CA GLY A 387 -2.74 -49.81 -28.60
C GLY A 387 -3.62 -49.18 -27.55
N ASN A 388 -3.67 -49.71 -26.33
CA ASN A 388 -4.29 -49.11 -25.16
C ASN A 388 -3.28 -48.20 -24.43
N ARG A 389 -3.79 -47.14 -23.81
CA ARG A 389 -3.00 -46.23 -22.95
C ARG A 389 -2.56 -46.91 -21.66
#